data_f1af837cf729ceb2490dd01c4c1818eb
#
_entry.id   f1af837cf729ceb2490dd01c4c1818eb
#
_cell.length_a   1.000
_cell.length_b   1.000
_cell.length_c   1.000
_cell.angle_alpha   90.00
_cell.angle_beta   90.00
_cell.angle_gamma   90.00
#
_symmetry.space_group_name_H-M   'P 1'
#
loop_
_entity.id
_entity.type
_entity.pdbx_description
1 polymer ?
#
loop_
_entity_poly.entity_id
_entity_poly.type
_entity_poly.pdbx_seq_one_letter_code
_entity_poly.pdbx_strand_id
1 'polypeptide(L)'
;MGTLNTSPLPRDVSMRQPMERFPLMLLVAGWVCYVIVVVVMAVTRVSQGDDVQTPDPPTESIPVAFFQLAEDYPEPFRNHLGEPGPESFKVALQVGRETYIAEGCWHCHTQQVRPVGGDPERFGRVTFAAESLNVMNFPHLLGTRRVGPDLARESGRRSNDWHVAHFYNPRAVNPTSVMPRYGWFFDGREPNKKGIAIITYIQWLGSNVEQQ
;
A
#
# COMPACT_ATOMS: atom_id res chain seq x y z
N MET A 1 41.40 79.29 -18.00
CA MET A 1 41.58 77.92 -17.51
C MET A 1 40.75 77.77 -16.27
N GLY A 2 39.53 77.23 -16.41
CA GLY A 2 38.61 77.01 -15.29
C GLY A 2 38.74 75.56 -14.82
N THR A 3 39.10 75.38 -13.57
CA THR A 3 39.18 74.06 -12.94
C THR A 3 37.77 73.57 -12.65
N LEU A 4 37.39 72.41 -13.28
CA LEU A 4 36.15 71.71 -12.98
C LEU A 4 36.24 71.08 -11.56
N ASN A 5 35.41 71.58 -10.63
CA ASN A 5 35.26 70.99 -9.28
C ASN A 5 34.39 69.76 -9.40
N THR A 6 35.00 68.57 -9.39
CA THR A 6 34.30 67.30 -9.34
C THR A 6 34.12 66.89 -7.88
N SER A 7 33.12 67.42 -7.19
CA SER A 7 32.70 66.87 -5.92
C SER A 7 31.98 65.54 -6.15
N PRO A 8 32.33 64.47 -5.44
CA PRO A 8 31.63 63.18 -5.58
C PRO A 8 30.21 63.30 -5.04
N LEU A 9 29.25 62.77 -5.80
CA LEU A 9 27.85 62.68 -5.37
C LEU A 9 27.76 61.89 -4.06
N PRO A 10 26.95 62.32 -3.13
CA PRO A 10 26.72 61.55 -1.89
C PRO A 10 26.12 60.18 -2.29
N ARG A 11 26.83 59.10 -1.93
CA ARG A 11 26.26 57.76 -2.03
C ARG A 11 25.17 57.63 -0.96
N ASP A 12 23.92 57.63 -1.40
CA ASP A 12 22.79 57.37 -0.55
C ASP A 12 22.83 55.87 -0.08
N VAL A 13 23.49 55.70 1.05
CA VAL A 13 23.72 54.38 1.67
C VAL A 13 22.47 53.89 2.39
N SER A 14 21.44 54.77 2.54
CA SER A 14 20.28 54.48 3.40
C SER A 14 19.20 53.59 2.78
N MET A 15 19.09 53.55 1.45
CA MET A 15 18.01 52.80 0.79
C MET A 15 18.34 51.30 0.46
N ARG A 16 19.58 50.91 0.57
CA ARG A 16 19.96 49.50 0.25
C ARG A 16 19.71 48.53 1.40
N GLN A 17 19.82 48.97 2.64
CA GLN A 17 19.73 48.10 3.83
C GLN A 17 18.34 47.40 4.04
N PRO A 18 17.17 48.04 3.86
CA PRO A 18 15.89 47.35 4.04
C PRO A 18 15.61 46.34 2.92
N MET A 19 16.09 46.53 1.70
CA MET A 19 15.89 45.57 0.59
C MET A 19 16.73 44.31 0.72
N GLU A 20 17.91 44.39 1.36
CA GLU A 20 18.76 43.20 1.58
C GLU A 20 18.22 42.29 2.69
N ARG A 21 17.48 42.86 3.67
CA ARG A 21 16.91 42.08 4.79
C ARG A 21 15.57 41.42 4.44
N PHE A 22 14.85 41.94 3.45
CA PHE A 22 13.55 41.43 3.05
C PHE A 22 13.58 39.97 2.56
N PRO A 23 14.50 39.54 1.66
CA PRO A 23 14.58 38.15 1.26
C PRO A 23 14.98 37.23 2.39
N LEU A 24 15.84 37.66 3.31
CA LEU A 24 16.20 36.88 4.49
C LEU A 24 14.99 36.68 5.43
N MET A 25 14.20 37.71 5.65
CA MET A 25 12.97 37.64 6.46
C MET A 25 11.95 36.68 5.83
N LEU A 26 11.78 36.72 4.51
CA LEU A 26 10.89 35.78 3.82
C LEU A 26 11.39 34.34 3.92
N LEU A 27 12.70 34.12 3.80
CA LEU A 27 13.31 32.80 3.92
C LEU A 27 13.11 32.24 5.34
N VAL A 28 13.35 33.06 6.36
CA VAL A 28 13.16 32.65 7.76
C VAL A 28 11.68 32.41 8.04
N ALA A 29 10.77 33.27 7.57
CA ALA A 29 9.33 33.06 7.74
C ALA A 29 8.86 31.78 7.04
N GLY A 30 9.32 31.53 5.82
CA GLY A 30 9.00 30.30 5.09
C GLY A 30 9.51 29.06 5.81
N TRP A 31 10.72 29.11 6.36
CA TRP A 31 11.29 28.01 7.14
C TRP A 31 10.51 27.74 8.43
N VAL A 32 10.13 28.79 9.14
CA VAL A 32 9.30 28.68 10.35
C VAL A 32 7.94 28.06 10.04
N CYS A 33 7.28 28.53 8.97
CA CYS A 33 6.01 27.94 8.52
C CYS A 33 6.16 26.46 8.16
N TYR A 34 7.23 26.10 7.45
CA TYR A 34 7.53 24.71 7.10
C TYR A 34 7.68 23.84 8.36
N VAL A 35 8.50 24.28 9.32
CA VAL A 35 8.71 23.55 10.58
C VAL A 35 7.40 23.39 11.36
N ILE A 36 6.58 24.44 11.44
CA ILE A 36 5.28 24.37 12.11
C ILE A 36 4.39 23.32 11.41
N VAL A 37 4.28 23.34 10.10
CA VAL A 37 3.46 22.38 9.35
C VAL A 37 3.96 20.94 9.58
N VAL A 38 5.28 20.71 9.51
CA VAL A 38 5.86 19.38 9.73
C VAL A 38 5.60 18.90 11.16
N VAL A 39 5.78 19.77 12.15
CA VAL A 39 5.54 19.41 13.57
C VAL A 39 4.06 19.12 13.79
N VAL A 40 3.16 19.98 13.30
CA VAL A 40 1.71 19.75 13.41
C VAL A 40 1.31 18.43 12.75
N MET A 41 1.79 18.16 11.54
CA MET A 41 1.51 16.90 10.86
C MET A 41 2.09 15.68 11.61
N ALA A 42 3.28 15.79 12.19
CA ALA A 42 3.87 14.71 12.97
C ALA A 42 3.09 14.45 14.25
N VAL A 43 2.74 15.53 15.00
CA VAL A 43 1.95 15.44 16.23
C VAL A 43 0.57 14.87 15.96
N THR A 44 -0.11 15.33 14.92
CA THR A 44 -1.45 14.80 14.57
C THR A 44 -1.38 13.34 14.16
N ARG A 45 -0.32 12.90 13.47
CA ARG A 45 -0.14 11.49 13.12
C ARG A 45 0.12 10.62 14.35
N VAL A 46 0.95 11.10 15.28
CA VAL A 46 1.23 10.37 16.52
C VAL A 46 -0.03 10.31 17.40
N SER A 47 -0.76 11.40 17.54
CA SER A 47 -2.00 11.43 18.34
C SER A 47 -3.15 10.65 17.73
N GLN A 48 -3.18 10.46 16.41
CA GLN A 48 -4.16 9.63 15.71
C GLN A 48 -3.76 8.16 15.63
N GLY A 49 -2.46 7.86 15.82
CA GLY A 49 -1.93 6.51 15.72
C GLY A 49 -2.48 5.55 16.76
N ASP A 50 -2.84 6.05 17.93
CA ASP A 50 -3.41 5.24 19.01
C ASP A 50 -4.92 4.99 18.84
N ASP A 51 -5.60 5.83 18.04
CA ASP A 51 -7.05 5.72 17.78
C ASP A 51 -7.38 5.02 16.44
N VAL A 52 -6.39 4.75 15.60
CA VAL A 52 -6.60 3.93 14.40
C VAL A 52 -6.72 2.47 14.83
N GLN A 53 -7.86 2.13 15.38
CA GLN A 53 -8.26 0.75 15.51
C GLN A 53 -8.23 0.15 14.10
N THR A 54 -7.34 -0.82 13.90
CA THR A 54 -7.44 -1.68 12.71
C THR A 54 -8.83 -2.28 12.74
N PRO A 55 -9.66 -2.00 11.73
CA PRO A 55 -11.02 -2.50 11.73
C PRO A 55 -10.99 -4.02 11.87
N ASP A 56 -11.90 -4.55 12.67
CA ASP A 56 -12.03 -5.99 12.81
C ASP A 56 -12.29 -6.62 11.42
N PRO A 57 -11.47 -7.59 11.00
CA PRO A 57 -11.70 -8.28 9.74
C PRO A 57 -13.08 -8.91 9.71
N PRO A 58 -13.79 -8.87 8.58
CA PRO A 58 -15.08 -9.52 8.45
C PRO A 58 -14.90 -11.03 8.55
N THR A 59 -15.39 -11.61 9.64
CA THR A 59 -15.37 -13.05 9.88
C THR A 59 -16.66 -13.73 9.46
N GLU A 60 -17.65 -12.97 8.99
CA GLU A 60 -18.98 -13.48 8.62
C GLU A 60 -18.97 -14.39 7.40
N SER A 61 -17.99 -14.22 6.50
CA SER A 61 -17.82 -15.08 5.33
C SER A 61 -16.35 -15.45 5.14
N ILE A 62 -15.95 -16.60 5.71
CA ILE A 62 -14.60 -17.15 5.50
C ILE A 62 -14.58 -17.87 4.16
N PRO A 63 -13.69 -17.49 3.21
CA PRO A 63 -13.60 -18.18 1.92
C PRO A 63 -13.25 -19.65 2.08
N VAL A 64 -13.86 -20.52 1.27
CA VAL A 64 -13.55 -21.96 1.26
C VAL A 64 -12.06 -22.21 1.02
N ALA A 65 -11.40 -21.36 0.22
CA ALA A 65 -9.97 -21.42 -0.05
C ALA A 65 -9.10 -21.34 1.23
N PHE A 66 -9.60 -20.70 2.31
CA PHE A 66 -8.90 -20.64 3.58
C PHE A 66 -8.86 -22.02 4.27
N PHE A 67 -9.96 -22.76 4.26
CA PHE A 67 -10.01 -24.12 4.79
C PHE A 67 -9.20 -25.08 3.92
N GLN A 68 -9.28 -24.93 2.59
CA GLN A 68 -8.46 -25.70 1.67
C GLN A 68 -6.96 -25.44 1.90
N LEU A 69 -6.55 -24.20 2.21
CA LEU A 69 -5.18 -23.87 2.53
C LEU A 69 -4.67 -24.61 3.79
N ALA A 70 -5.55 -24.78 4.78
CA ALA A 70 -5.24 -25.57 5.97
C ALA A 70 -5.15 -27.09 5.69
N GLU A 71 -5.94 -27.58 4.73
CA GLU A 71 -5.87 -28.98 4.26
C GLU A 71 -4.64 -29.24 3.39
N ASP A 72 -4.30 -28.32 2.49
CA ASP A 72 -3.17 -28.41 1.57
C ASP A 72 -1.82 -28.33 2.31
N TYR A 73 -1.77 -27.51 3.39
CA TYR A 73 -0.56 -27.23 4.17
C TYR A 73 -0.79 -27.39 5.68
N PRO A 74 -1.15 -28.60 6.17
CA PRO A 74 -1.63 -28.77 7.54
C PRO A 74 -0.59 -28.45 8.61
N GLU A 75 0.66 -28.87 8.44
CA GLU A 75 1.69 -28.61 9.43
C GLU A 75 2.10 -27.11 9.47
N PRO A 76 2.42 -26.45 8.36
CA PRO A 76 2.67 -25.02 8.36
C PRO A 76 1.49 -24.20 8.89
N PHE A 77 0.28 -24.55 8.47
CA PHE A 77 -0.91 -23.85 8.93
C PHE A 77 -1.09 -23.94 10.45
N ARG A 78 -1.06 -25.17 10.99
CA ARG A 78 -1.24 -25.40 12.42
C ARG A 78 -0.14 -24.76 13.26
N ASN A 79 1.10 -24.82 12.81
CA ASN A 79 2.24 -24.24 13.53
C ASN A 79 2.19 -22.70 13.61
N HIS A 80 1.59 -22.04 12.63
CA HIS A 80 1.57 -20.58 12.54
C HIS A 80 0.27 -19.92 12.93
N LEU A 81 -0.87 -20.61 12.75
CA LEU A 81 -2.21 -20.06 12.94
C LEU A 81 -3.09 -20.90 13.88
N GLY A 82 -2.68 -22.10 14.21
CA GLY A 82 -3.50 -23.05 14.99
C GLY A 82 -4.56 -23.75 14.12
N GLU A 83 -5.69 -24.06 14.71
CA GLU A 83 -6.79 -24.70 13.97
C GLU A 83 -7.53 -23.70 13.07
N PRO A 84 -8.02 -24.16 11.90
CA PRO A 84 -8.73 -23.28 10.97
C PRO A 84 -10.10 -22.88 11.53
N GLY A 85 -10.34 -21.57 11.61
CA GLY A 85 -11.56 -21.01 12.16
C GLY A 85 -11.58 -19.48 12.12
N PRO A 86 -12.59 -18.82 12.68
CA PRO A 86 -12.74 -17.37 12.64
C PRO A 86 -11.54 -16.61 13.19
N GLU A 87 -10.97 -17.05 14.31
CA GLU A 87 -9.84 -16.36 14.94
C GLU A 87 -8.55 -16.50 14.14
N SER A 88 -8.23 -17.71 13.64
CA SER A 88 -7.07 -17.92 12.78
C SER A 88 -7.23 -17.20 11.42
N PHE A 89 -8.45 -17.11 10.90
CA PHE A 89 -8.75 -16.34 9.70
C PHE A 89 -8.52 -14.84 9.92
N LYS A 90 -9.02 -14.30 11.03
CA LYS A 90 -8.80 -12.89 11.41
C LYS A 90 -7.33 -12.53 11.46
N VAL A 91 -6.53 -13.36 12.15
CA VAL A 91 -5.08 -13.18 12.25
C VAL A 91 -4.41 -13.28 10.87
N ALA A 92 -4.76 -14.29 10.08
CA ALA A 92 -4.20 -14.48 8.74
C ALA A 92 -4.53 -13.30 7.81
N LEU A 93 -5.77 -12.81 7.87
CA LEU A 93 -6.22 -11.70 7.03
C LEU A 93 -5.49 -10.39 7.38
N GLN A 94 -5.32 -10.09 8.67
CA GLN A 94 -4.57 -8.92 9.14
C GLN A 94 -3.10 -9.00 8.73
N VAL A 95 -2.42 -10.09 9.06
CA VAL A 95 -1.01 -10.29 8.71
C VAL A 95 -0.81 -10.30 7.19
N GLY A 96 -1.74 -10.88 6.45
CA GLY A 96 -1.72 -10.91 4.98
C GLY A 96 -1.81 -9.50 4.38
N ARG A 97 -2.74 -8.68 4.89
CA ARG A 97 -2.86 -7.28 4.47
C ARG A 97 -1.62 -6.46 4.81
N GLU A 98 -1.11 -6.59 6.02
CA GLU A 98 0.14 -5.93 6.45
C GLU A 98 1.31 -6.34 5.55
N THR A 99 1.43 -7.64 5.25
CA THR A 99 2.43 -8.17 4.33
C THR A 99 2.27 -7.59 2.93
N TYR A 100 1.04 -7.53 2.40
CA TYR A 100 0.74 -6.94 1.09
C TYR A 100 1.19 -5.47 0.99
N ILE A 101 0.99 -4.70 2.06
CA ILE A 101 1.42 -3.30 2.15
C ILE A 101 2.93 -3.20 2.26
N ALA A 102 3.53 -3.94 3.20
CA ALA A 102 4.96 -3.88 3.50
C ALA A 102 5.85 -4.31 2.32
N GLU A 103 5.41 -5.33 1.59
CA GLU A 103 6.12 -5.82 0.39
C GLU A 103 5.83 -4.98 -0.86
N GLY A 104 4.98 -3.98 -0.77
CA GLY A 104 4.68 -3.06 -1.86
C GLY A 104 3.91 -3.68 -3.03
N CYS A 105 3.15 -4.74 -2.80
CA CYS A 105 2.39 -5.44 -3.84
C CYS A 105 1.43 -4.49 -4.58
N TRP A 106 0.86 -3.52 -3.86
CA TRP A 106 -0.02 -2.49 -4.39
C TRP A 106 0.64 -1.53 -5.39
N HIS A 107 1.97 -1.50 -5.48
CA HIS A 107 2.66 -0.72 -6.52
C HIS A 107 2.46 -1.30 -7.92
N CYS A 108 2.40 -2.63 -8.03
CA CYS A 108 2.27 -3.33 -9.30
C CYS A 108 0.86 -3.88 -9.54
N HIS A 109 0.14 -4.20 -8.46
CA HIS A 109 -1.23 -4.71 -8.50
C HIS A 109 -2.22 -3.67 -7.97
N THR A 110 -3.39 -3.60 -8.60
CA THR A 110 -4.49 -2.76 -8.15
C THR A 110 -5.58 -3.63 -7.55
N GLN A 111 -6.42 -3.04 -6.72
CA GLN A 111 -7.63 -3.67 -6.15
C GLN A 111 -8.88 -2.88 -6.57
N GLN A 112 -8.85 -2.34 -7.79
CA GLN A 112 -9.97 -1.58 -8.36
C GLN A 112 -9.90 -1.60 -9.89
N VAL A 113 -10.94 -2.11 -10.53
CA VAL A 113 -11.14 -1.97 -11.97
C VAL A 113 -11.79 -0.61 -12.24
N ARG A 114 -11.06 0.28 -12.90
CA ARG A 114 -11.48 1.66 -13.17
C ARG A 114 -12.36 1.72 -14.44
N PRO A 115 -13.25 2.72 -14.58
CA PRO A 115 -14.06 2.91 -15.81
C PRO A 115 -13.26 3.53 -16.96
N VAL A 116 -11.92 3.66 -16.83
CA VAL A 116 -11.04 4.36 -17.78
C VAL A 116 -9.79 3.55 -18.09
N GLY A 117 -9.10 3.89 -19.16
CA GLY A 117 -7.77 3.33 -19.47
C GLY A 117 -7.78 1.88 -19.96
N GLY A 118 -8.91 1.38 -20.47
CA GLY A 118 -9.02 0.02 -20.98
C GLY A 118 -9.02 -1.05 -19.86
N ASP A 119 -9.31 -0.64 -18.62
CA ASP A 119 -9.36 -1.57 -17.49
C ASP A 119 -10.47 -2.61 -17.63
N PRO A 120 -11.73 -2.23 -18.05
CA PRO A 120 -12.82 -3.20 -18.16
C PRO A 120 -12.54 -4.31 -19.18
N GLU A 121 -11.88 -4.00 -20.27
CA GLU A 121 -11.51 -4.96 -21.32
C GLU A 121 -10.44 -5.95 -20.84
N ARG A 122 -9.60 -5.53 -19.89
CA ARG A 122 -8.48 -6.32 -19.37
C ARG A 122 -8.82 -7.12 -18.13
N PHE A 123 -9.64 -6.57 -17.26
CA PHE A 123 -9.83 -7.07 -15.88
C PHE A 123 -11.29 -7.35 -15.54
N GLY A 124 -12.21 -7.16 -16.49
CA GLY A 124 -13.64 -7.36 -16.29
C GLY A 124 -14.38 -6.11 -15.83
N ARG A 125 -15.61 -6.25 -15.36
CA ARG A 125 -16.48 -5.12 -15.04
C ARG A 125 -15.86 -4.13 -14.05
N VAL A 126 -16.24 -2.86 -14.18
CA VAL A 126 -15.82 -1.78 -13.25
C VAL A 126 -16.18 -2.16 -11.82
N THR A 127 -15.27 -1.85 -10.88
CA THR A 127 -15.48 -2.07 -9.45
C THR A 127 -16.53 -1.09 -8.93
N PHE A 128 -17.57 -1.58 -8.28
CA PHE A 128 -18.56 -0.74 -7.60
C PHE A 128 -18.08 -0.31 -6.23
N ALA A 129 -18.57 0.84 -5.76
CA ALA A 129 -18.22 1.36 -4.44
C ALA A 129 -18.47 0.33 -3.31
N ALA A 130 -19.57 -0.42 -3.37
CA ALA A 130 -19.89 -1.44 -2.38
C ALA A 130 -18.85 -2.57 -2.28
N GLU A 131 -18.14 -2.89 -3.36
CA GLU A 131 -17.05 -3.89 -3.34
C GLU A 131 -15.83 -3.41 -2.56
N SER A 132 -15.62 -2.09 -2.51
CA SER A 132 -14.47 -1.45 -1.86
C SER A 132 -14.80 -0.91 -0.46
N LEU A 133 -16.09 -0.79 -0.10
CA LEU A 133 -16.53 -0.25 1.17
C LEU A 133 -16.55 -1.32 2.27
N ASN A 134 -15.39 -1.87 2.58
CA ASN A 134 -15.22 -2.68 3.78
C ASN A 134 -14.04 -2.14 4.60
N VAL A 135 -14.08 -2.47 5.88
CA VAL A 135 -13.11 -1.97 6.86
C VAL A 135 -11.66 -2.35 6.55
N MET A 136 -11.43 -3.49 5.87
CA MET A 136 -10.10 -3.93 5.47
C MET A 136 -9.55 -3.17 4.24
N ASN A 137 -10.38 -2.41 3.54
CA ASN A 137 -9.93 -1.61 2.40
C ASN A 137 -9.47 -0.20 2.77
N PHE A 138 -9.47 0.17 4.06
CA PHE A 138 -8.95 1.47 4.50
C PHE A 138 -7.54 1.34 5.07
N PRO A 139 -6.57 2.18 4.61
CA PRO A 139 -6.64 3.01 3.40
C PRO A 139 -6.74 2.14 2.14
N HIS A 140 -7.40 2.67 1.10
CA HIS A 140 -7.56 1.95 -0.17
C HIS A 140 -6.22 1.69 -0.83
N LEU A 141 -6.00 0.44 -1.24
CA LEU A 141 -4.80 -0.01 -1.94
C LEU A 141 -5.04 0.00 -3.45
N LEU A 142 -5.34 1.18 -3.99
CA LEU A 142 -5.74 1.36 -5.39
C LEU A 142 -4.65 1.00 -6.40
N GLY A 143 -3.39 0.97 -5.93
CA GLY A 143 -2.24 0.71 -6.77
C GLY A 143 -1.75 1.94 -7.54
N THR A 144 -0.47 1.93 -7.92
CA THR A 144 0.15 3.04 -8.65
C THR A 144 0.36 2.71 -10.13
N ARG A 145 0.58 1.45 -10.46
CA ARG A 145 0.81 0.96 -11.81
C ARG A 145 0.07 -0.36 -12.02
N ARG A 146 -0.25 -0.64 -13.29
CA ARG A 146 -0.83 -1.92 -13.69
C ARG A 146 0.22 -2.81 -14.38
N VAL A 147 1.28 -3.12 -13.64
CA VAL A 147 2.34 -4.03 -14.09
C VAL A 147 1.84 -5.47 -14.01
N GLY A 148 1.17 -5.81 -12.90
CA GLY A 148 0.45 -7.05 -12.72
C GLY A 148 -1.07 -6.89 -12.95
N PRO A 149 -1.85 -7.99 -12.90
CA PRO A 149 -3.29 -7.96 -13.01
C PRO A 149 -3.94 -7.25 -11.81
N ASP A 150 -5.20 -6.82 -11.99
CA ASP A 150 -6.03 -6.36 -10.90
C ASP A 150 -6.44 -7.53 -9.99
N LEU A 151 -6.39 -7.33 -8.68
CA LEU A 151 -6.66 -8.35 -7.67
C LEU A 151 -7.98 -8.16 -6.93
N ALA A 152 -8.82 -7.18 -7.33
CA ALA A 152 -10.07 -6.88 -6.64
C ALA A 152 -11.01 -8.10 -6.51
N ARG A 153 -10.88 -9.07 -7.41
CA ARG A 153 -11.73 -10.27 -7.49
C ARG A 153 -10.89 -11.52 -7.75
N GLU A 154 -9.83 -11.70 -6.93
CA GLU A 154 -8.94 -12.85 -7.13
C GLU A 154 -9.45 -14.10 -6.41
N SER A 155 -10.37 -13.98 -5.45
CA SER A 155 -10.97 -15.09 -4.72
C SER A 155 -11.42 -16.23 -5.65
N GLY A 156 -10.91 -17.43 -5.41
CA GLY A 156 -11.26 -18.63 -6.17
C GLY A 156 -10.79 -18.69 -7.62
N ARG A 157 -10.12 -17.66 -8.15
CA ARG A 157 -9.61 -17.66 -9.54
C ARG A 157 -8.42 -18.59 -9.73
N ARG A 158 -7.65 -18.79 -8.68
CA ARG A 158 -6.45 -19.63 -8.64
C ARG A 158 -6.49 -20.50 -7.40
N SER A 159 -5.89 -21.69 -7.50
CA SER A 159 -5.71 -22.56 -6.33
C SER A 159 -4.64 -22.03 -5.38
N ASN A 160 -4.65 -22.50 -4.12
CA ASN A 160 -3.61 -22.18 -3.16
C ASN A 160 -2.23 -22.59 -3.64
N ASP A 161 -2.09 -23.79 -4.24
CA ASP A 161 -0.83 -24.27 -4.83
C ASP A 161 -0.31 -23.35 -5.93
N TRP A 162 -1.21 -22.81 -6.75
CA TRP A 162 -0.82 -21.83 -7.75
C TRP A 162 -0.23 -20.57 -7.09
N HIS A 163 -0.84 -20.08 -6.02
CA HIS A 163 -0.32 -18.92 -5.28
C HIS A 163 1.02 -19.24 -4.62
N VAL A 164 1.17 -20.40 -4.01
CA VAL A 164 2.44 -20.87 -3.44
C VAL A 164 3.54 -20.90 -4.53
N ALA A 165 3.28 -21.54 -5.66
CA ALA A 165 4.22 -21.60 -6.78
C ALA A 165 4.53 -20.19 -7.33
N HIS A 166 3.52 -19.35 -7.44
CA HIS A 166 3.65 -17.99 -7.96
C HIS A 166 4.50 -17.10 -7.04
N PHE A 167 4.29 -17.12 -5.73
CA PHE A 167 5.13 -16.37 -4.79
C PHE A 167 6.55 -16.93 -4.69
N TYR A 168 6.67 -18.26 -4.70
CA TYR A 168 7.99 -18.92 -4.64
C TYR A 168 8.84 -18.61 -5.87
N ASN A 169 8.26 -18.74 -7.05
CA ASN A 169 8.91 -18.40 -8.31
C ASN A 169 7.88 -18.01 -9.38
N PRO A 170 7.57 -16.72 -9.54
CA PRO A 170 6.57 -16.24 -10.51
C PRO A 170 6.80 -16.73 -11.93
N ARG A 171 8.06 -16.89 -12.33
CA ARG A 171 8.41 -17.34 -13.69
C ARG A 171 8.16 -18.84 -13.93
N ALA A 172 7.96 -19.62 -12.87
CA ALA A 172 7.57 -21.02 -13.02
C ALA A 172 6.13 -21.16 -13.51
N VAL A 173 5.25 -20.21 -13.16
CA VAL A 173 3.85 -20.20 -13.59
C VAL A 173 3.56 -19.22 -14.73
N ASN A 174 4.38 -18.19 -14.87
CA ASN A 174 4.35 -17.25 -16.00
C ASN A 174 5.79 -16.88 -16.41
N PRO A 175 6.34 -17.46 -17.47
CA PRO A 175 7.75 -17.26 -17.86
C PRO A 175 8.14 -15.81 -18.14
N THR A 176 7.18 -14.96 -18.53
CA THR A 176 7.38 -13.53 -18.81
C THR A 176 7.18 -12.64 -17.60
N SER A 177 6.91 -13.20 -16.43
CA SER A 177 6.65 -12.43 -15.22
C SER A 177 7.84 -11.55 -14.83
N VAL A 178 7.53 -10.29 -14.54
CA VAL A 178 8.46 -9.29 -13.96
C VAL A 178 8.31 -9.22 -12.44
N MET A 179 7.36 -9.95 -11.86
CA MET A 179 7.16 -10.03 -10.41
C MET A 179 8.40 -10.64 -9.75
N PRO A 180 8.90 -10.05 -8.65
CA PRO A 180 10.01 -10.62 -7.91
C PRO A 180 9.63 -11.94 -7.22
N ARG A 181 10.63 -12.71 -6.84
CA ARG A 181 10.44 -13.92 -6.01
C ARG A 181 10.36 -13.49 -4.55
N TYR A 182 9.46 -14.11 -3.80
CA TYR A 182 9.25 -13.85 -2.36
C TYR A 182 9.69 -15.07 -1.54
N GLY A 183 10.97 -15.46 -1.68
CA GLY A 183 11.53 -16.64 -0.99
C GLY A 183 11.39 -16.60 0.54
N TRP A 184 11.31 -15.39 1.13
CA TRP A 184 11.11 -15.20 2.57
C TRP A 184 9.67 -15.43 3.07
N PHE A 185 8.73 -15.77 2.18
CA PHE A 185 7.42 -16.27 2.53
C PHE A 185 7.41 -17.77 2.79
N PHE A 186 8.60 -18.42 2.68
CA PHE A 186 8.72 -19.86 2.72
C PHE A 186 9.85 -20.30 3.65
N ASP A 187 9.63 -21.40 4.34
CA ASP A 187 10.63 -22.17 5.04
C ASP A 187 10.95 -23.39 4.18
N GLY A 188 12.02 -23.28 3.40
CA GLY A 188 12.31 -24.23 2.33
C GLY A 188 11.33 -24.13 1.17
N ARG A 189 10.37 -25.03 1.06
CA ARG A 189 9.32 -25.04 0.03
C ARG A 189 7.92 -24.82 0.59
N GLU A 190 7.78 -24.86 1.89
CA GLU A 190 6.49 -24.72 2.57
C GLU A 190 6.24 -23.26 2.95
N PRO A 191 5.00 -22.78 2.81
CA PRO A 191 4.68 -21.41 3.19
C PRO A 191 4.79 -21.22 4.69
N ASN A 192 5.52 -20.20 5.13
CA ASN A 192 5.57 -19.80 6.54
C ASN A 192 4.37 -18.91 6.89
N LYS A 193 4.39 -18.31 8.10
CA LYS A 193 3.29 -17.44 8.56
C LYS A 193 2.91 -16.36 7.55
N LYS A 194 3.91 -15.68 6.97
CA LYS A 194 3.66 -14.63 5.95
C LYS A 194 3.10 -15.22 4.66
N GLY A 195 3.61 -16.37 4.22
CA GLY A 195 3.15 -17.07 3.04
C GLY A 195 1.69 -17.50 3.14
N ILE A 196 1.30 -18.14 4.25
CA ILE A 196 -0.10 -18.51 4.52
C ILE A 196 -0.98 -17.26 4.59
N ALA A 197 -0.54 -16.24 5.31
CA ALA A 197 -1.31 -15.03 5.51
C ALA A 197 -1.54 -14.23 4.22
N ILE A 198 -0.52 -14.08 3.37
CA ILE A 198 -0.67 -13.37 2.09
C ILE A 198 -1.59 -14.12 1.13
N ILE A 199 -1.52 -15.45 1.09
CA ILE A 199 -2.43 -16.27 0.27
C ILE A 199 -3.86 -16.11 0.78
N THR A 200 -4.07 -16.16 2.10
CA THR A 200 -5.39 -15.91 2.71
C THR A 200 -5.95 -14.55 2.30
N TYR A 201 -5.13 -13.50 2.38
CA TYR A 201 -5.55 -12.15 1.99
C TYR A 201 -5.94 -12.06 0.50
N ILE A 202 -5.13 -12.62 -0.39
CA ILE A 202 -5.42 -12.62 -1.82
C ILE A 202 -6.68 -13.43 -2.15
N GLN A 203 -6.86 -14.58 -1.52
CA GLN A 203 -8.06 -15.41 -1.67
C GLN A 203 -9.32 -14.79 -1.05
N TRP A 204 -9.15 -13.86 -0.12
CA TRP A 204 -10.26 -13.10 0.43
C TRP A 204 -10.73 -11.96 -0.50
N LEU A 205 -9.84 -11.41 -1.33
CA LEU A 205 -10.18 -10.29 -2.22
C LEU A 205 -11.29 -10.69 -3.23
N GLY A 206 -12.45 -10.08 -3.06
CA GLY A 206 -13.61 -10.33 -3.90
C GLY A 206 -14.46 -11.54 -3.47
N SER A 207 -14.18 -12.17 -2.32
CA SER A 207 -14.97 -13.29 -1.81
C SER A 207 -16.42 -12.90 -1.46
N ASN A 208 -16.65 -11.63 -1.16
CA ASN A 208 -17.99 -11.08 -0.84
C ASN A 208 -18.75 -10.59 -2.08
N VAL A 209 -18.16 -10.75 -3.26
CA VAL A 209 -18.76 -10.33 -4.52
C VAL A 209 -19.29 -11.56 -5.23
N GLU A 210 -20.56 -11.59 -5.57
CA GLU A 210 -21.10 -12.64 -6.43
C GLU A 210 -20.29 -12.69 -7.73
N GLN A 211 -19.63 -13.81 -7.97
CA GLN A 211 -18.94 -14.06 -9.23
C GLN A 211 -20.00 -14.23 -10.31
N GLN A 212 -20.24 -13.17 -11.06
CA GLN A 212 -21.10 -13.16 -12.25
C GLN A 212 -20.27 -13.51 -13.47
#